data_8a3853ed19c9a850c9d389e3b622f060
#
_entry.id   8a3853ed19c9a850c9d389e3b622f060
#
_cell.length_a   1.000
_cell.length_b   1.000
_cell.length_c   1.000
_cell.angle_alpha   90.00
_cell.angle_beta   90.00
_cell.angle_gamma   90.00
#
_symmetry.space_group_name_H-M   'P 1'
#
loop_
_entity.id
_entity.type
_entity.pdbx_description
1 polymer ?
#
loop_
_entity_poly.entity_id
_entity_poly.type
_entity_poly.pdbx_seq_one_letter_code
_entity_poly.pdbx_strand_id
1 'polypeptide(L)'
;VAGRFDPRPTRTTVRGGHVVVPGQAPADRSGGLGGRTRRWAPPWPVDLGLVLGPLRRGPADPTFRTTPDGAVWRASLTPVGPGTLRVSVRAGVVEGEAWGPGAEWLLEQLPLMLGESDDPDAFEPRHRLVAVARHRRPGLRLTRTGLVLESLIPSILEQKVTTDEAYRAWRLLVRKYGVPAPGPGPGAVAGRGGAGGGMFVMPSPRVWALIPSWEWHRAGVDNKRASTILRVVQVARRMEEAVGFEAGRAQERLEVVVGVGPWTSAEVVQRSHGAADAVTVGDLHLPGIVGYALAGDRDADDSVMLSLLEPYAGQRHRAARLILLSGRTPARRQPRMPRGDIGRL
;
A
#
# COMPACT_ATOMS: atom_id res chain seq x y z
N VAL A 1 17.19 74.40 0.76
CA VAL A 1 15.93 74.35 1.51
C VAL A 1 15.53 72.88 1.61
N ALA A 2 15.77 72.30 2.82
CA ALA A 2 15.55 70.91 3.11
C ALA A 2 14.08 70.70 3.51
N GLY A 3 13.41 69.75 2.87
CA GLY A 3 12.12 69.20 3.25
C GLY A 3 12.29 67.87 3.95
N ARG A 4 11.99 67.80 5.24
CA ARG A 4 11.94 66.57 6.06
C ARG A 4 10.74 65.73 5.68
N PHE A 5 10.97 64.45 5.40
CA PHE A 5 9.93 63.44 5.25
C PHE A 5 9.83 62.66 6.59
N ASP A 6 8.63 62.65 7.21
CA ASP A 6 8.27 61.92 8.39
C ASP A 6 7.46 60.68 7.97
N PRO A 7 7.93 59.42 8.21
CA PRO A 7 7.13 58.24 7.95
C PRO A 7 6.52 57.71 9.24
N ARG A 8 5.25 57.99 9.50
CA ARG A 8 4.46 57.25 10.48
C ARG A 8 3.90 55.99 9.86
N PRO A 9 4.03 54.82 10.48
CA PRO A 9 3.42 53.62 9.95
C PRO A 9 1.93 53.56 10.32
N THR A 10 1.10 53.52 9.30
CA THR A 10 -0.32 53.20 9.43
C THR A 10 -0.46 51.71 9.79
N ARG A 11 -0.98 51.46 10.99
CA ARG A 11 -1.44 50.12 11.43
C ARG A 11 -2.65 49.72 10.58
N THR A 12 -2.45 48.83 9.61
CA THR A 12 -3.53 48.12 8.97
C THR A 12 -3.84 46.87 9.80
N THR A 13 -4.96 46.91 10.48
CA THR A 13 -5.55 45.74 11.15
C THR A 13 -6.06 44.80 10.07
N VAL A 14 -5.31 43.75 9.77
CA VAL A 14 -5.79 42.64 8.96
C VAL A 14 -6.69 41.77 9.88
N ARG A 15 -7.99 41.90 9.69
CA ARG A 15 -8.96 40.92 10.18
C ARG A 15 -8.66 39.60 9.48
N GLY A 16 -8.37 38.53 10.29
CA GLY A 16 -8.16 37.19 9.78
C GLY A 16 -9.38 36.68 9.01
N GLY A 17 -9.30 36.73 7.71
CA GLY A 17 -10.19 36.00 6.82
C GLY A 17 -9.72 34.54 6.76
N HIS A 18 -10.49 33.64 7.33
CA HIS A 18 -10.32 32.22 7.06
C HIS A 18 -10.55 32.00 5.56
N VAL A 19 -9.48 31.62 4.87
CA VAL A 19 -9.59 31.08 3.50
C VAL A 19 -10.19 29.69 3.65
N VAL A 20 -11.47 29.56 3.29
CA VAL A 20 -12.13 28.25 3.16
C VAL A 20 -11.59 27.58 1.90
N VAL A 21 -10.72 26.62 2.04
CA VAL A 21 -10.29 25.75 0.94
C VAL A 21 -11.47 24.83 0.62
N PRO A 22 -11.99 24.81 -0.62
CA PRO A 22 -13.07 23.90 -1.00
C PRO A 22 -12.59 22.45 -0.85
N GLY A 23 -13.27 21.67 0.00
CA GLY A 23 -12.99 20.23 0.20
C GLY A 23 -12.66 19.77 1.61
N GLN A 24 -12.46 20.67 2.58
CA GLN A 24 -12.24 20.27 3.99
C GLN A 24 -13.48 20.56 4.85
N ALA A 25 -14.22 19.49 5.19
CA ALA A 25 -15.12 19.55 6.31
C ALA A 25 -14.31 19.37 7.63
N PRO A 26 -14.64 20.09 8.72
CA PRO A 26 -13.90 19.97 9.97
C PRO A 26 -14.02 18.58 10.58
N ALA A 27 -12.92 18.08 11.17
CA ALA A 27 -12.90 16.83 11.92
C ALA A 27 -13.78 16.95 13.15
N ASP A 28 -14.84 16.14 13.24
CA ASP A 28 -15.69 16.06 14.42
C ASP A 28 -14.95 15.35 15.56
N ARG A 29 -14.81 16.03 16.70
CA ARG A 29 -14.10 15.54 17.90
C ARG A 29 -15.10 14.93 18.89
N SER A 30 -15.73 13.82 18.53
CA SER A 30 -16.54 13.05 19.50
C SER A 30 -15.66 11.99 20.18
N GLY A 31 -15.09 12.31 21.32
CA GLY A 31 -14.33 11.38 22.18
C GLY A 31 -15.27 10.51 23.02
N GLY A 32 -15.56 9.31 22.52
CA GLY A 32 -16.22 8.21 23.24
C GLY A 32 -15.66 6.91 22.69
N LEU A 33 -16.10 5.73 23.14
CA LEU A 33 -15.78 4.41 22.54
C LEU A 33 -16.07 4.34 21.01
N GLY A 34 -16.50 5.43 20.40
CA GLY A 34 -16.68 5.67 18.98
C GLY A 34 -15.37 5.99 18.25
N GLY A 35 -15.21 5.47 17.04
CA GLY A 35 -14.10 5.80 16.15
C GLY A 35 -14.09 7.28 15.76
N ARG A 36 -12.92 7.77 15.36
CA ARG A 36 -12.81 9.07 14.69
C ARG A 36 -13.27 8.93 13.25
N THR A 37 -13.85 9.99 12.70
CA THR A 37 -14.39 9.97 11.34
C THR A 37 -13.81 11.10 10.50
N ARG A 38 -13.71 10.85 9.18
CA ARG A 38 -13.40 11.86 8.18
C ARG A 38 -14.29 11.64 6.96
N ARG A 39 -14.88 12.72 6.45
CA ARG A 39 -15.58 12.73 5.16
C ARG A 39 -14.81 13.58 4.17
N TRP A 40 -14.72 13.09 2.95
CA TRP A 40 -13.97 13.74 1.90
C TRP A 40 -14.60 13.42 0.53
N ALA A 41 -14.76 14.43 -0.31
CA ALA A 41 -15.26 14.28 -1.68
C ALA A 41 -14.11 14.60 -2.66
N PRO A 42 -13.36 13.59 -3.13
CA PRO A 42 -12.33 13.81 -4.14
C PRO A 42 -12.95 14.25 -5.47
N PRO A 43 -12.24 15.08 -6.27
CA PRO A 43 -12.73 15.50 -7.59
C PRO A 43 -12.61 14.39 -8.66
N TRP A 44 -12.30 13.17 -8.28
CA TRP A 44 -12.17 12.01 -9.17
C TRP A 44 -12.96 10.80 -8.63
N PRO A 45 -13.34 9.86 -9.52
CA PRO A 45 -13.98 8.64 -9.08
C PRO A 45 -13.02 7.77 -8.25
N VAL A 46 -13.48 7.23 -7.12
CA VAL A 46 -12.71 6.34 -6.26
C VAL A 46 -13.22 4.92 -6.39
N ASP A 47 -12.33 4.00 -6.76
CA ASP A 47 -12.55 2.56 -6.72
C ASP A 47 -11.61 1.94 -5.66
N LEU A 48 -12.17 1.61 -4.50
CA LEU A 48 -11.40 1.05 -3.38
C LEU A 48 -10.72 -0.27 -3.74
N GLY A 49 -11.33 -1.09 -4.59
CA GLY A 49 -10.76 -2.36 -5.05
C GLY A 49 -9.52 -2.15 -5.92
N LEU A 50 -9.59 -1.20 -6.84
CA LEU A 50 -8.45 -0.86 -7.71
C LEU A 50 -7.31 -0.19 -6.95
N VAL A 51 -7.62 0.68 -6.01
CA VAL A 51 -6.61 1.48 -5.29
C VAL A 51 -6.00 0.70 -4.13
N LEU A 52 -6.82 0.12 -3.26
CA LEU A 52 -6.36 -0.55 -2.03
C LEU A 52 -6.15 -2.06 -2.20
N GLY A 53 -6.73 -2.67 -3.26
CA GLY A 53 -6.60 -4.10 -3.52
C GLY A 53 -5.16 -4.64 -3.51
N PRO A 54 -4.16 -3.94 -4.06
CA PRO A 54 -2.76 -4.35 -4.02
C PRO A 54 -2.15 -4.48 -2.61
N LEU A 55 -2.79 -3.91 -1.61
CA LEU A 55 -2.34 -4.01 -0.22
C LEU A 55 -2.74 -5.33 0.45
N ARG A 56 -3.72 -6.04 -0.13
CA ARG A 56 -4.26 -7.28 0.42
C ARG A 56 -3.32 -8.46 0.17
N ARG A 57 -3.04 -9.23 1.21
CA ARG A 57 -2.21 -10.44 1.17
C ARG A 57 -3.09 -11.70 1.24
N GLY A 58 -3.84 -11.91 0.17
CA GLY A 58 -4.72 -13.06 0.00
C GLY A 58 -6.11 -12.94 0.64
N PRO A 59 -6.99 -13.94 0.41
CA PRO A 59 -8.39 -13.90 0.85
C PRO A 59 -8.56 -13.87 2.37
N ALA A 60 -7.62 -14.47 3.11
CA ALA A 60 -7.66 -14.59 4.57
C ALA A 60 -6.63 -13.70 5.27
N ASP A 61 -6.26 -12.59 4.64
CA ASP A 61 -5.34 -11.59 5.21
C ASP A 61 -5.85 -11.11 6.57
N PRO A 62 -5.08 -11.23 7.66
CA PRO A 62 -5.52 -10.77 8.96
C PRO A 62 -5.55 -9.24 9.11
N THR A 63 -4.87 -8.51 8.22
CA THR A 63 -4.77 -7.05 8.27
C THR A 63 -5.72 -6.33 7.32
N PHE A 64 -6.41 -7.08 6.43
CA PHE A 64 -7.23 -6.50 5.37
C PHE A 64 -8.54 -7.28 5.18
N ARG A 65 -9.67 -6.57 5.07
CA ARG A 65 -10.99 -7.14 4.74
C ARG A 65 -11.73 -6.23 3.77
N THR A 66 -12.51 -6.86 2.91
CA THR A 66 -13.57 -6.18 2.15
C THR A 66 -14.90 -6.74 2.60
N THR A 67 -15.84 -5.89 2.93
CA THR A 67 -17.18 -6.27 3.36
C THR A 67 -18.16 -6.29 2.18
N PRO A 68 -19.31 -6.97 2.27
CA PRO A 68 -20.28 -7.08 1.17
C PRO A 68 -20.81 -5.73 0.67
N ASP A 69 -20.82 -4.70 1.52
CA ASP A 69 -21.17 -3.31 1.17
C ASP A 69 -20.07 -2.57 0.40
N GLY A 70 -18.96 -3.25 0.07
CA GLY A 70 -17.80 -2.71 -0.63
C GLY A 70 -16.84 -1.91 0.25
N ALA A 71 -17.09 -1.79 1.55
CA ALA A 71 -16.15 -1.10 2.44
C ALA A 71 -14.88 -1.92 2.63
N VAL A 72 -13.75 -1.21 2.71
CA VAL A 72 -12.43 -1.78 2.98
C VAL A 72 -12.05 -1.49 4.42
N TRP A 73 -11.63 -2.54 5.12
CA TRP A 73 -11.08 -2.47 6.47
C TRP A 73 -9.59 -2.80 6.43
N ARG A 74 -8.81 -1.98 7.10
CA ARG A 74 -7.36 -2.17 7.19
C ARG A 74 -6.87 -1.93 8.62
N ALA A 75 -6.08 -2.86 9.13
CA ALA A 75 -5.41 -2.76 10.42
C ALA A 75 -3.91 -2.52 10.18
N SER A 76 -3.38 -1.42 10.70
CA SER A 76 -2.03 -0.92 10.41
C SER A 76 -1.27 -0.59 11.68
N LEU A 77 0.05 -0.81 11.63
CA LEU A 77 0.99 -0.29 12.62
C LEU A 77 1.50 1.09 12.16
N THR A 78 0.87 2.14 12.64
CA THR A 78 1.25 3.51 12.32
C THR A 78 2.44 3.99 13.16
N PRO A 79 3.10 5.12 12.83
CA PRO A 79 4.15 5.70 13.65
C PRO A 79 3.74 6.05 15.09
N VAL A 80 2.43 6.25 15.32
CA VAL A 80 1.88 6.61 16.64
C VAL A 80 1.18 5.43 17.34
N GLY A 81 1.20 4.23 16.72
CA GLY A 81 0.67 3.01 17.30
C GLY A 81 -0.33 2.27 16.41
N PRO A 82 -0.91 1.19 16.92
CA PRO A 82 -1.86 0.38 16.16
C PRO A 82 -3.14 1.17 15.84
N GLY A 83 -3.64 1.01 14.62
CA GLY A 83 -4.88 1.61 14.18
C GLY A 83 -5.67 0.71 13.25
N THR A 84 -6.98 0.88 13.23
CA THR A 84 -7.88 0.26 12.25
C THR A 84 -8.59 1.36 11.48
N LEU A 85 -8.64 1.23 10.17
CA LEU A 85 -9.33 2.13 9.27
C LEU A 85 -10.42 1.36 8.52
N ARG A 86 -11.64 1.87 8.53
CA ARG A 86 -12.72 1.49 7.61
C ARG A 86 -12.90 2.60 6.60
N VAL A 87 -12.94 2.25 5.33
CA VAL A 87 -13.21 3.19 4.23
C VAL A 87 -14.39 2.69 3.42
N SER A 88 -15.35 3.57 3.18
CA SER A 88 -16.45 3.33 2.24
C SER A 88 -16.63 4.53 1.31
N VAL A 89 -17.26 4.29 0.15
CA VAL A 89 -17.58 5.34 -0.82
C VAL A 89 -19.08 5.30 -1.08
N ARG A 90 -19.75 6.43 -0.89
CA ARG A 90 -21.18 6.57 -1.16
C ARG A 90 -21.44 7.86 -1.91
N ALA A 91 -22.07 7.78 -3.06
CA ALA A 91 -22.38 8.94 -3.91
C ALA A 91 -21.17 9.87 -4.15
N GLY A 92 -19.98 9.29 -4.39
CA GLY A 92 -18.74 10.04 -4.61
C GLY A 92 -18.06 10.59 -3.35
N VAL A 93 -18.69 10.43 -2.17
CA VAL A 93 -18.09 10.83 -0.89
C VAL A 93 -17.37 9.65 -0.26
N VAL A 94 -16.12 9.84 0.09
CA VAL A 94 -15.32 8.91 0.90
C VAL A 94 -15.65 9.14 2.37
N GLU A 95 -15.99 8.07 3.07
CA GLU A 95 -16.20 8.07 4.52
C GLU A 95 -15.12 7.16 5.14
N GLY A 96 -14.22 7.74 5.93
CA GLY A 96 -13.22 7.05 6.73
C GLY A 96 -13.64 7.04 8.20
N GLU A 97 -13.59 5.86 8.81
CA GLU A 97 -13.74 5.68 10.25
C GLU A 97 -12.48 4.99 10.78
N ALA A 98 -11.90 5.49 11.86
CA ALA A 98 -10.67 4.90 12.39
C ALA A 98 -10.69 4.80 13.91
N TRP A 99 -10.03 3.75 14.42
CA TRP A 99 -9.97 3.40 15.85
C TRP A 99 -8.53 3.13 16.30
N GLY A 100 -8.28 3.33 17.55
CA GLY A 100 -6.99 3.08 18.20
C GLY A 100 -6.05 4.29 18.22
N PRO A 101 -4.84 4.14 18.79
CA PRO A 101 -3.85 5.22 18.84
C PRO A 101 -3.51 5.80 17.46
N GLY A 102 -3.47 4.95 16.44
CA GLY A 102 -3.19 5.35 15.06
C GLY A 102 -4.35 5.98 14.29
N ALA A 103 -5.52 6.17 14.91
CA ALA A 103 -6.74 6.57 14.20
C ALA A 103 -6.60 7.92 13.48
N GLU A 104 -6.07 8.95 14.15
CA GLU A 104 -5.90 10.27 13.57
C GLU A 104 -4.94 10.25 12.38
N TRP A 105 -3.79 9.62 12.57
CA TRP A 105 -2.80 9.44 11.52
C TRP A 105 -3.38 8.73 10.28
N LEU A 106 -4.17 7.67 10.47
CA LEU A 106 -4.81 6.95 9.36
C LEU A 106 -5.81 7.81 8.61
N LEU A 107 -6.58 8.65 9.30
CA LEU A 107 -7.51 9.57 8.66
C LEU A 107 -6.80 10.71 7.92
N GLU A 108 -5.69 11.20 8.46
CA GLU A 108 -4.84 12.20 7.78
C GLU A 108 -4.21 11.62 6.52
N GLN A 109 -3.74 10.38 6.58
CA GLN A 109 -3.13 9.66 5.46
C GLN A 109 -4.15 9.20 4.39
N LEU A 110 -5.44 9.16 4.71
CA LEU A 110 -6.49 8.60 3.85
C LEU A 110 -6.51 9.19 2.42
N PRO A 111 -6.40 10.51 2.19
CA PRO A 111 -6.35 11.06 0.83
C PRO A 111 -5.18 10.54 0.01
N LEU A 112 -3.98 10.48 0.60
CA LEU A 112 -2.78 9.95 -0.05
C LEU A 112 -2.92 8.45 -0.35
N MET A 113 -3.51 7.69 0.57
CA MET A 113 -3.82 6.26 0.35
C MET A 113 -4.80 6.05 -0.81
N LEU A 114 -5.66 7.02 -1.08
CA LEU A 114 -6.62 6.98 -2.19
C LEU A 114 -6.12 7.71 -3.45
N GLY A 115 -4.83 8.06 -3.49
CA GLY A 115 -4.16 8.57 -4.67
C GLY A 115 -4.28 10.07 -4.88
N GLU A 116 -4.39 10.88 -3.81
CA GLU A 116 -4.38 12.35 -3.92
C GLU A 116 -3.09 12.88 -4.56
N SER A 117 -1.93 12.25 -4.24
CA SER A 117 -0.64 12.61 -4.83
C SER A 117 -0.36 11.95 -6.18
N ASP A 118 -1.29 11.13 -6.68
CA ASP A 118 -1.14 10.43 -7.94
C ASP A 118 -1.67 11.26 -9.11
N ASP A 119 -0.93 11.31 -10.21
CA ASP A 119 -1.31 12.01 -11.45
C ASP A 119 -1.55 11.01 -12.59
N PRO A 120 -2.78 10.44 -12.70
CA PRO A 120 -3.13 9.58 -13.81
C PRO A 120 -3.32 10.34 -15.14
N ASP A 121 -3.44 11.66 -15.13
CA ASP A 121 -3.66 12.45 -16.32
C ASP A 121 -2.35 12.71 -17.08
N ALA A 122 -1.21 12.69 -16.40
CA ALA A 122 0.11 12.67 -17.03
C ALA A 122 0.42 11.37 -17.77
N PHE A 123 -0.43 10.33 -17.65
CA PHE A 123 -0.20 9.04 -18.32
C PHE A 123 -0.77 9.04 -19.74
N GLU A 124 0.10 8.85 -20.73
CA GLU A 124 -0.27 8.70 -22.12
C GLU A 124 -0.25 7.22 -22.57
N PRO A 125 -1.38 6.60 -22.88
CA PRO A 125 -1.41 5.22 -23.37
C PRO A 125 -0.86 5.13 -24.80
N ARG A 126 0.25 4.41 -24.98
CA ARG A 126 0.91 4.21 -26.30
C ARG A 126 0.41 2.97 -27.04
N HIS A 127 -0.26 2.04 -26.38
CA HIS A 127 -0.82 0.82 -26.95
C HIS A 127 -2.33 0.79 -26.77
N ARG A 128 -3.07 0.33 -27.79
CA ARG A 128 -4.54 0.22 -27.76
C ARG A 128 -5.05 -0.57 -26.55
N LEU A 129 -4.36 -1.68 -26.19
CA LEU A 129 -4.72 -2.47 -25.02
C LEU A 129 -4.72 -1.63 -23.74
N VAL A 130 -3.67 -0.85 -23.56
CA VAL A 130 -3.48 0.00 -22.39
C VAL A 130 -4.49 1.15 -22.37
N ALA A 131 -4.78 1.75 -23.52
CA ALA A 131 -5.81 2.79 -23.67
C ALA A 131 -7.20 2.26 -23.28
N VAL A 132 -7.59 1.08 -23.76
CA VAL A 132 -8.86 0.44 -23.41
C VAL A 132 -8.89 0.08 -21.92
N ALA A 133 -7.80 -0.45 -21.37
CA ALA A 133 -7.71 -0.77 -19.96
C ALA A 133 -7.86 0.46 -19.07
N ARG A 134 -7.24 1.59 -19.43
CA ARG A 134 -7.38 2.88 -18.75
C ARG A 134 -8.82 3.38 -18.81
N HIS A 135 -9.41 3.43 -20.01
CA HIS A 135 -10.77 3.93 -20.20
C HIS A 135 -11.80 3.17 -19.36
N ARG A 136 -11.64 1.86 -19.22
CA ARG A 136 -12.53 1.02 -18.41
C ARG A 136 -12.34 1.17 -16.90
N ARG A 137 -11.29 1.88 -16.45
CA ARG A 137 -10.94 1.98 -15.02
C ARG A 137 -10.58 3.42 -14.61
N PRO A 138 -11.54 4.35 -14.72
CA PRO A 138 -11.30 5.77 -14.41
C PRO A 138 -10.93 6.01 -12.94
N GLY A 139 -11.27 5.07 -12.05
CA GLY A 139 -10.91 5.12 -10.62
C GLY A 139 -9.55 4.48 -10.28
N LEU A 140 -8.74 4.09 -11.28
CA LEU A 140 -7.41 3.56 -11.02
C LEU A 140 -6.45 4.68 -10.61
N ARG A 141 -6.05 4.65 -9.35
CA ARG A 141 -4.99 5.48 -8.79
C ARG A 141 -3.99 4.63 -8.04
N LEU A 142 -2.77 5.15 -7.85
CA LEU A 142 -1.71 4.48 -7.11
C LEU A 142 -1.80 4.89 -5.64
N THR A 143 -1.87 3.89 -4.78
CA THR A 143 -1.94 4.11 -3.33
C THR A 143 -0.60 4.57 -2.79
N ARG A 144 -0.60 5.51 -1.84
CA ARG A 144 0.56 5.90 -1.04
C ARG A 144 0.25 5.70 0.43
N THR A 145 0.70 4.57 0.99
CA THR A 145 0.39 4.23 2.39
C THR A 145 1.21 4.98 3.40
N GLY A 146 2.41 5.44 3.04
CA GLY A 146 3.36 6.03 3.98
C GLY A 146 3.90 5.04 5.01
N LEU A 147 3.77 3.72 4.79
CA LEU A 147 4.20 2.65 5.70
C LEU A 147 5.09 1.66 4.96
N VAL A 148 6.40 1.76 5.18
CA VAL A 148 7.40 0.98 4.47
C VAL A 148 7.40 -0.48 4.92
N LEU A 149 7.48 -0.74 6.23
CA LEU A 149 7.57 -2.11 6.77
C LEU A 149 6.31 -2.94 6.47
N GLU A 150 5.14 -2.32 6.41
CA GLU A 150 3.90 -3.02 6.03
C GLU A 150 3.89 -3.55 4.59
N SER A 151 4.75 -3.00 3.75
CA SER A 151 4.98 -3.51 2.39
C SER A 151 6.23 -4.38 2.32
N LEU A 152 7.30 -4.03 3.03
CA LEU A 152 8.60 -4.68 2.96
C LEU A 152 8.58 -6.11 3.54
N ILE A 153 8.00 -6.29 4.71
CA ILE A 153 7.96 -7.63 5.34
C ILE A 153 7.17 -8.64 4.50
N PRO A 154 5.93 -8.34 4.04
CA PRO A 154 5.23 -9.24 3.12
C PRO A 154 6.01 -9.50 1.81
N SER A 155 6.63 -8.48 1.21
CA SER A 155 7.41 -8.65 -0.02
C SER A 155 8.62 -9.57 0.18
N ILE A 156 9.27 -9.53 1.35
CA ILE A 156 10.32 -10.51 1.68
C ILE A 156 9.74 -11.93 1.81
N LEU A 157 8.56 -12.08 2.41
CA LEU A 157 7.89 -13.38 2.51
C LEU A 157 7.51 -13.95 1.14
N GLU A 158 7.30 -13.12 0.13
CA GLU A 158 6.94 -13.50 -1.24
C GLU A 158 8.16 -13.92 -2.10
N GLN A 159 9.40 -13.73 -1.63
CA GLN A 159 10.60 -14.05 -2.39
C GLN A 159 10.71 -15.54 -2.71
N LYS A 160 10.78 -15.88 -4.01
CA LYS A 160 11.05 -17.24 -4.53
C LYS A 160 10.12 -18.34 -4.01
N VAL A 161 8.88 -18.02 -3.69
CA VAL A 161 7.85 -18.95 -3.26
C VAL A 161 6.54 -18.65 -3.98
N THR A 162 5.59 -19.58 -3.87
CA THR A 162 4.25 -19.31 -4.40
C THR A 162 3.53 -18.27 -3.54
N THR A 163 2.63 -17.52 -4.16
CA THR A 163 1.80 -16.52 -3.47
C THR A 163 1.01 -17.16 -2.30
N ASP A 164 0.54 -18.40 -2.47
CA ASP A 164 -0.21 -19.12 -1.44
C ASP A 164 0.66 -19.40 -0.20
N GLU A 165 1.93 -19.78 -0.40
CA GLU A 165 2.90 -20.01 0.69
C GLU A 165 3.22 -18.74 1.44
N ALA A 166 3.50 -17.65 0.70
CA ALA A 166 3.77 -16.34 1.29
C ALA A 166 2.57 -15.84 2.12
N TYR A 167 1.35 -15.93 1.59
CA TYR A 167 0.13 -15.51 2.29
C TYR A 167 -0.19 -16.40 3.50
N ARG A 168 0.14 -17.69 3.42
CA ARG A 168 0.05 -18.59 4.58
C ARG A 168 1.01 -18.14 5.69
N ALA A 169 2.26 -17.89 5.35
CA ALA A 169 3.27 -17.41 6.29
C ALA A 169 2.85 -16.08 6.95
N TRP A 170 2.45 -15.10 6.15
CA TRP A 170 1.93 -13.82 6.64
C TRP A 170 0.79 -14.03 7.64
N ARG A 171 -0.24 -14.79 7.25
CA ARG A 171 -1.41 -15.05 8.08
C ARG A 171 -1.05 -15.72 9.41
N LEU A 172 -0.18 -16.72 9.39
CA LEU A 172 0.20 -17.45 10.60
C LEU A 172 0.99 -16.58 11.57
N LEU A 173 1.98 -15.82 11.06
CA LEU A 173 2.84 -14.99 11.88
C LEU A 173 2.09 -13.79 12.45
N VAL A 174 1.27 -13.11 11.64
CA VAL A 174 0.50 -11.96 12.10
C VAL A 174 -0.58 -12.35 13.10
N ARG A 175 -1.26 -13.48 12.91
CA ARG A 175 -2.25 -13.94 13.90
C ARG A 175 -1.64 -14.38 15.22
N LYS A 176 -0.43 -14.90 15.19
CA LYS A 176 0.24 -15.38 16.40
C LYS A 176 0.96 -14.28 17.15
N TYR A 177 1.62 -13.38 16.46
CA TYR A 177 2.52 -12.38 17.03
C TYR A 177 2.05 -10.93 16.89
N GLY A 178 1.05 -10.68 16.05
CA GLY A 178 0.40 -9.38 15.93
C GLY A 178 -0.49 -9.08 17.14
N VAL A 179 -0.99 -7.87 17.18
CA VAL A 179 -1.95 -7.45 18.21
C VAL A 179 -3.35 -7.40 17.62
N PRO A 180 -4.42 -7.69 18.40
CA PRO A 180 -5.79 -7.49 17.92
C PRO A 180 -5.97 -6.06 17.42
N ALA A 181 -6.63 -5.92 16.27
CA ALA A 181 -6.92 -4.61 15.70
C ALA A 181 -7.87 -3.82 16.62
N PRO A 182 -7.60 -2.54 16.90
CA PRO A 182 -8.50 -1.74 17.73
C PRO A 182 -9.86 -1.50 17.03
N GLY A 183 -10.89 -1.26 17.82
CA GLY A 183 -12.23 -0.97 17.32
C GLY A 183 -13.10 -2.20 17.06
N PRO A 184 -14.30 -2.03 16.45
CA PRO A 184 -15.32 -3.08 16.35
C PRO A 184 -14.97 -4.17 15.32
N GLY A 185 -14.23 -3.84 14.26
CA GLY A 185 -13.92 -4.72 13.15
C GLY A 185 -15.09 -5.09 12.24
N PRO A 186 -14.82 -5.70 11.07
CA PRO A 186 -15.84 -6.10 10.13
C PRO A 186 -16.67 -7.26 10.69
N GLY A 187 -18.00 -7.12 10.72
CA GLY A 187 -18.93 -8.11 11.25
C GLY A 187 -19.35 -7.90 12.70
N ALA A 188 -18.91 -6.85 13.35
CA ALA A 188 -19.51 -6.40 14.61
C ALA A 188 -20.89 -5.78 14.32
N VAL A 189 -21.92 -6.63 14.33
CA VAL A 189 -23.28 -6.16 14.54
C VAL A 189 -23.37 -5.73 16.00
N ALA A 190 -24.02 -4.60 16.29
CA ALA A 190 -24.15 -4.05 17.63
C ALA A 190 -24.42 -5.16 18.66
N GLY A 191 -23.47 -5.41 19.56
CA GLY A 191 -23.61 -6.36 20.69
C GLY A 191 -23.03 -7.77 20.53
N ARG A 192 -22.44 -8.16 19.38
CA ARG A 192 -21.87 -9.49 19.14
C ARG A 192 -20.51 -9.49 18.44
N GLY A 193 -19.54 -8.82 18.98
CA GLY A 193 -18.21 -8.85 18.39
C GLY A 193 -17.14 -8.54 19.43
N GLY A 194 -16.19 -9.46 19.59
CA GLY A 194 -14.96 -9.18 20.31
C GLY A 194 -14.18 -8.05 19.62
N ALA A 195 -13.30 -7.40 20.33
CA ALA A 195 -12.43 -6.37 19.79
C ALA A 195 -11.74 -6.84 18.48
N GLY A 196 -11.76 -5.99 17.45
CA GLY A 196 -11.06 -6.23 16.19
C GLY A 196 -11.74 -7.18 15.18
N GLY A 197 -12.88 -7.80 15.49
CA GLY A 197 -13.60 -8.69 14.53
C GLY A 197 -12.71 -9.72 13.84
N GLY A 198 -11.69 -10.26 14.52
CA GLY A 198 -10.72 -11.21 13.99
C GLY A 198 -9.66 -10.61 13.05
N MET A 199 -9.52 -9.29 13.01
CA MET A 199 -8.40 -8.61 12.39
C MET A 199 -7.25 -8.37 13.37
N PHE A 200 -6.05 -8.27 12.83
CA PHE A 200 -4.82 -8.06 13.58
C PHE A 200 -3.97 -6.99 12.91
N VAL A 201 -3.30 -6.19 13.73
CA VAL A 201 -2.18 -5.34 13.29
C VAL A 201 -0.92 -6.19 13.27
N MET A 202 -0.06 -6.00 12.29
CA MET A 202 1.19 -6.76 12.20
C MET A 202 2.06 -6.57 13.46
N PRO A 203 2.95 -7.52 13.79
CA PRO A 203 3.88 -7.39 14.90
C PRO A 203 4.75 -6.15 14.77
N SER A 204 5.07 -5.51 15.90
CA SER A 204 6.06 -4.43 15.93
C SER A 204 7.47 -4.95 15.54
N PRO A 205 8.40 -4.09 15.11
CA PRO A 205 9.77 -4.48 14.80
C PRO A 205 10.44 -5.28 15.93
N ARG A 206 10.20 -4.88 17.17
CA ARG A 206 10.69 -5.61 18.35
C ARG A 206 10.14 -7.03 18.45
N VAL A 207 8.85 -7.20 18.20
CA VAL A 207 8.20 -8.52 18.24
C VAL A 207 8.69 -9.40 17.10
N TRP A 208 8.82 -8.87 15.86
CA TRP A 208 9.42 -9.59 14.74
C TRP A 208 10.83 -10.10 15.07
N ALA A 209 11.66 -9.28 15.74
CA ALA A 209 13.02 -9.65 16.13
C ALA A 209 13.07 -10.78 17.17
N LEU A 210 12.02 -10.99 17.94
CA LEU A 210 11.92 -11.98 18.99
C LEU A 210 11.23 -13.29 18.56
N ILE A 211 10.79 -13.39 17.30
CA ILE A 211 10.17 -14.63 16.81
C ILE A 211 11.23 -15.75 16.75
N PRO A 212 11.01 -16.86 17.45
CA PRO A 212 11.95 -17.98 17.47
C PRO A 212 12.11 -18.64 16.11
N SER A 213 13.29 -19.22 15.83
CA SER A 213 13.61 -19.84 14.54
C SER A 213 12.64 -20.93 14.12
N TRP A 214 12.17 -21.76 15.04
CA TRP A 214 11.21 -22.82 14.76
C TRP A 214 9.82 -22.29 14.35
N GLU A 215 9.45 -21.08 14.74
CA GLU A 215 8.18 -20.49 14.34
C GLU A 215 8.21 -20.00 12.89
N TRP A 216 9.34 -19.47 12.44
CA TRP A 216 9.56 -19.19 11.03
C TRP A 216 9.42 -20.45 10.19
N HIS A 217 10.07 -21.54 10.62
CA HIS A 217 9.99 -22.82 9.93
C HIS A 217 8.55 -23.36 9.90
N ARG A 218 7.84 -23.34 11.04
CA ARG A 218 6.43 -23.73 11.13
C ARG A 218 5.51 -22.91 10.21
N ALA A 219 5.82 -21.64 10.03
CA ALA A 219 5.10 -20.78 9.08
C ALA A 219 5.46 -21.06 7.62
N GLY A 220 6.48 -21.88 7.33
CA GLY A 220 6.96 -22.16 5.98
C GLY A 220 7.95 -21.12 5.46
N VAL A 221 8.62 -20.39 6.36
CA VAL A 221 9.63 -19.38 6.01
C VAL A 221 11.02 -19.98 6.19
N ASP A 222 11.79 -20.01 5.10
CA ASP A 222 13.18 -20.45 5.15
C ASP A 222 14.10 -19.44 5.86
N ASN A 223 15.30 -19.92 6.23
CA ASN A 223 16.28 -19.12 6.97
C ASN A 223 16.72 -17.86 6.23
N LYS A 224 16.72 -17.86 4.89
CA LYS A 224 17.16 -16.70 4.10
C LYS A 224 16.17 -15.55 4.22
N ARG A 225 14.87 -15.83 4.05
CA ARG A 225 13.80 -14.85 4.21
C ARG A 225 13.66 -14.39 5.66
N ALA A 226 13.68 -15.33 6.62
CA ALA A 226 13.67 -15.00 8.05
C ALA A 226 14.82 -14.07 8.44
N SER A 227 16.06 -14.40 8.05
CA SER A 227 17.23 -13.56 8.32
C SER A 227 17.15 -12.20 7.66
N THR A 228 16.56 -12.09 6.46
CA THR A 228 16.34 -10.80 5.80
C THR A 228 15.37 -9.94 6.60
N ILE A 229 14.24 -10.51 7.05
CA ILE A 229 13.28 -9.80 7.91
C ILE A 229 13.95 -9.34 9.21
N LEU A 230 14.75 -10.21 9.85
CA LEU A 230 15.46 -9.86 11.07
C LEU A 230 16.43 -8.68 10.87
N ARG A 231 17.17 -8.63 9.75
CA ARG A 231 18.02 -7.49 9.41
C ARG A 231 17.21 -6.20 9.21
N VAL A 232 16.10 -6.28 8.47
CA VAL A 232 15.19 -5.16 8.22
C VAL A 232 14.66 -4.58 9.53
N VAL A 233 14.16 -5.43 10.44
CA VAL A 233 13.55 -4.93 11.68
C VAL A 233 14.57 -4.37 12.68
N GLN A 234 15.83 -4.81 12.62
CA GLN A 234 16.93 -4.22 13.39
C GLN A 234 17.19 -2.74 13.00
N VAL A 235 16.93 -2.39 11.75
CA VAL A 235 17.09 -1.03 11.23
C VAL A 235 15.75 -0.39 10.86
N ALA A 236 14.66 -0.87 11.47
CA ALA A 236 13.28 -0.50 11.15
C ALA A 236 13.05 1.00 11.00
N ARG A 237 13.57 1.81 11.93
CA ARG A 237 13.45 3.26 11.89
C ARG A 237 14.05 3.84 10.61
N ARG A 238 15.24 3.38 10.21
CA ARG A 238 15.89 3.83 8.98
C ARG A 238 15.13 3.40 7.73
N MET A 239 14.41 2.26 7.78
CA MET A 239 13.56 1.82 6.69
C MET A 239 12.32 2.70 6.58
N GLU A 240 11.66 3.04 7.68
CA GLU A 240 10.49 3.93 7.67
C GLU A 240 10.86 5.38 7.28
N GLU A 241 12.06 5.87 7.60
CA GLU A 241 12.55 7.17 7.14
C GLU A 241 12.57 7.29 5.60
N ALA A 242 12.64 6.16 4.89
CA ALA A 242 12.62 6.14 3.43
C ALA A 242 11.32 6.71 2.83
N VAL A 243 10.22 6.75 3.57
CA VAL A 243 8.95 7.34 3.10
C VAL A 243 9.08 8.82 2.73
N GLY A 244 10.07 9.53 3.31
CA GLY A 244 10.37 10.93 3.02
C GLY A 244 11.27 11.13 1.79
N PHE A 245 11.71 10.07 1.11
CA PHE A 245 12.59 10.14 -0.05
C PHE A 245 11.80 10.02 -1.34
N GLU A 246 12.39 10.49 -2.46
CA GLU A 246 11.99 10.11 -3.79
C GLU A 246 12.07 8.60 -3.98
N ALA A 247 11.20 8.04 -4.83
CA ALA A 247 11.05 6.58 -4.97
C ALA A 247 12.38 5.87 -5.31
N GLY A 248 13.21 6.42 -6.21
CA GLY A 248 14.51 5.84 -6.54
C GLY A 248 15.46 5.81 -5.36
N ARG A 249 15.59 6.94 -4.64
CA ARG A 249 16.40 7.00 -3.42
C ARG A 249 15.86 6.11 -2.30
N ALA A 250 14.53 5.94 -2.21
CA ALA A 250 13.93 5.02 -1.29
C ALA A 250 14.30 3.57 -1.61
N GLN A 251 14.30 3.17 -2.89
CA GLN A 251 14.76 1.86 -3.33
C GLN A 251 16.22 1.62 -2.95
N GLU A 252 17.13 2.55 -3.26
CA GLU A 252 18.53 2.49 -2.87
C GLU A 252 18.70 2.30 -1.35
N ARG A 253 17.92 3.03 -0.54
CA ARG A 253 17.92 2.90 0.92
C ARG A 253 17.50 1.51 1.38
N LEU A 254 16.49 0.92 0.74
CA LEU A 254 15.99 -0.41 1.08
C LEU A 254 16.99 -1.49 0.69
N GLU A 255 17.64 -1.35 -0.46
CA GLU A 255 18.58 -2.32 -1.04
C GLU A 255 19.92 -2.41 -0.29
N VAL A 256 20.24 -1.44 0.58
CA VAL A 256 21.38 -1.56 1.51
C VAL A 256 21.26 -2.79 2.40
N VAL A 257 20.03 -3.25 2.68
CA VAL A 257 19.81 -4.43 3.52
C VAL A 257 20.01 -5.71 2.71
N VAL A 258 21.00 -6.52 3.09
CA VAL A 258 21.29 -7.79 2.43
C VAL A 258 20.05 -8.69 2.40
N GLY A 259 19.63 -9.05 1.20
CA GLY A 259 18.43 -9.84 0.94
C GLY A 259 17.23 -9.01 0.44
N VAL A 260 17.33 -7.68 0.42
CA VAL A 260 16.41 -6.79 -0.27
C VAL A 260 17.03 -6.41 -1.61
N GLY A 261 16.42 -6.80 -2.70
CA GLY A 261 16.88 -6.50 -4.06
C GLY A 261 15.85 -5.67 -4.83
N PRO A 262 16.12 -5.37 -6.13
CA PRO A 262 15.30 -4.47 -6.96
C PRO A 262 13.82 -4.88 -7.03
N TRP A 263 13.52 -6.18 -7.11
CA TRP A 263 12.15 -6.66 -7.07
C TRP A 263 11.44 -6.27 -5.78
N THR A 264 12.10 -6.51 -4.64
CA THR A 264 11.51 -6.25 -3.32
C THR A 264 11.34 -4.75 -3.07
N SER A 265 12.35 -3.95 -3.40
CA SER A 265 12.30 -2.50 -3.22
C SER A 265 11.23 -1.85 -4.09
N ALA A 266 11.08 -2.31 -5.35
CA ALA A 266 10.01 -1.84 -6.24
C ALA A 266 8.62 -2.17 -5.68
N GLU A 267 8.38 -3.42 -5.22
CA GLU A 267 7.13 -3.83 -4.57
C GLU A 267 6.78 -2.94 -3.36
N VAL A 268 7.79 -2.50 -2.62
CA VAL A 268 7.60 -1.60 -1.47
C VAL A 268 7.21 -0.20 -1.91
N VAL A 269 8.00 0.44 -2.79
CA VAL A 269 7.75 1.85 -3.16
C VAL A 269 6.48 2.02 -3.99
N GLN A 270 6.07 1.01 -4.74
CA GLN A 270 4.76 0.99 -5.40
C GLN A 270 3.61 1.22 -4.42
N ARG A 271 3.71 0.70 -3.20
CA ARG A 271 2.64 0.76 -2.17
C ARG A 271 2.87 1.86 -1.15
N SER A 272 4.09 2.02 -0.69
CA SER A 272 4.41 3.01 0.35
C SER A 272 4.48 4.44 -0.20
N HIS A 273 4.93 4.62 -1.44
CA HIS A 273 5.14 5.91 -2.09
C HIS A 273 4.15 6.22 -3.22
N GLY A 274 3.43 5.21 -3.75
CA GLY A 274 2.64 5.37 -4.97
C GLY A 274 3.52 5.55 -6.21
N ALA A 275 4.69 4.90 -6.23
CA ALA A 275 5.69 5.08 -7.28
C ALA A 275 5.17 4.60 -8.64
N ALA A 276 4.87 5.54 -9.55
CA ALA A 276 4.28 5.26 -10.84
C ALA A 276 5.24 4.58 -11.82
N ASP A 277 6.55 4.71 -11.60
CA ASP A 277 7.58 4.19 -12.50
C ASP A 277 8.36 2.98 -11.97
N ALA A 278 8.13 2.56 -10.74
CA ALA A 278 8.86 1.44 -10.14
C ALA A 278 8.40 0.11 -10.72
N VAL A 279 9.23 -0.50 -11.59
CA VAL A 279 8.97 -1.82 -12.19
C VAL A 279 9.64 -2.92 -11.37
N THR A 280 8.93 -4.03 -11.17
CA THR A 280 9.47 -5.22 -10.50
C THR A 280 10.34 -6.04 -11.44
N VAL A 281 11.61 -5.66 -11.55
CA VAL A 281 12.63 -6.40 -12.32
C VAL A 281 12.99 -7.68 -11.56
N GLY A 282 13.12 -8.79 -12.28
CA GLY A 282 13.34 -10.12 -11.69
C GLY A 282 12.05 -10.83 -11.27
N ASP A 283 10.87 -10.31 -11.68
CA ASP A 283 9.61 -11.00 -11.47
C ASP A 283 9.46 -12.21 -12.39
N LEU A 284 8.96 -13.32 -11.83
CA LEU A 284 8.83 -14.57 -12.58
C LEU A 284 7.79 -14.50 -13.72
N HIS A 285 6.78 -13.63 -13.60
CA HIS A 285 5.62 -13.63 -14.49
C HIS A 285 5.44 -12.34 -15.26
N LEU A 286 5.81 -11.22 -14.67
CA LEU A 286 5.54 -9.90 -15.24
C LEU A 286 6.17 -9.72 -16.64
N PRO A 287 7.44 -10.13 -16.89
CA PRO A 287 8.03 -9.99 -18.22
C PRO A 287 7.24 -10.72 -19.29
N GLY A 288 6.90 -11.99 -19.06
CA GLY A 288 6.10 -12.77 -20.01
C GLY A 288 4.66 -12.24 -20.20
N ILE A 289 4.06 -11.64 -19.15
CA ILE A 289 2.74 -11.01 -19.26
C ILE A 289 2.81 -9.74 -20.12
N VAL A 290 3.79 -8.87 -19.88
CA VAL A 290 3.99 -7.64 -20.65
C VAL A 290 4.35 -7.96 -22.08
N GLY A 291 5.29 -8.86 -22.31
CA GLY A 291 5.70 -9.31 -23.63
C GLY A 291 4.54 -9.89 -24.44
N TYR A 292 3.77 -10.80 -23.83
CA TYR A 292 2.60 -11.37 -24.47
C TYR A 292 1.51 -10.33 -24.78
N ALA A 293 1.26 -9.44 -23.84
CA ALA A 293 0.20 -8.45 -23.98
C ALA A 293 0.51 -7.41 -25.07
N LEU A 294 1.76 -6.96 -25.19
CA LEU A 294 2.16 -5.87 -26.08
C LEU A 294 2.76 -6.36 -27.41
N ALA A 295 3.49 -7.48 -27.41
CA ALA A 295 4.22 -7.99 -28.56
C ALA A 295 3.83 -9.43 -28.98
N GLY A 296 2.98 -10.12 -28.20
CA GLY A 296 2.67 -11.54 -28.44
C GLY A 296 3.77 -12.51 -27.96
N ASP A 297 4.84 -11.98 -27.35
CA ASP A 297 5.96 -12.76 -26.84
C ASP A 297 5.71 -13.17 -25.38
N ARG A 298 5.40 -14.43 -25.17
CA ARG A 298 5.16 -15.00 -23.85
C ARG A 298 6.43 -15.40 -23.07
N ASP A 299 7.56 -15.46 -23.77
CA ASP A 299 8.85 -15.87 -23.23
C ASP A 299 9.79 -14.66 -23.00
N ALA A 300 9.22 -13.44 -23.10
CA ALA A 300 9.92 -12.20 -22.82
C ALA A 300 10.60 -12.23 -21.45
N ASP A 301 11.83 -11.75 -21.41
CA ASP A 301 12.61 -11.51 -20.19
C ASP A 301 12.49 -10.05 -19.70
N ASP A 302 13.23 -9.71 -18.65
CA ASP A 302 13.26 -8.35 -18.11
C ASP A 302 13.73 -7.31 -19.13
N SER A 303 14.67 -7.65 -20.01
CA SER A 303 15.20 -6.73 -21.01
C SER A 303 14.13 -6.37 -22.03
N VAL A 304 13.41 -7.39 -22.55
CA VAL A 304 12.28 -7.21 -23.47
C VAL A 304 11.15 -6.43 -22.78
N MET A 305 10.80 -6.78 -21.54
CA MET A 305 9.80 -6.06 -20.76
C MET A 305 10.13 -4.57 -20.61
N LEU A 306 11.35 -4.24 -20.21
CA LEU A 306 11.79 -2.87 -20.02
C LEU A 306 11.78 -2.09 -21.34
N SER A 307 12.21 -2.70 -22.45
CA SER A 307 12.11 -2.11 -23.79
C SER A 307 10.67 -1.81 -24.19
N LEU A 308 9.75 -2.74 -23.96
CA LEU A 308 8.32 -2.55 -24.25
C LEU A 308 7.66 -1.49 -23.35
N LEU A 309 8.17 -1.30 -22.15
CA LEU A 309 7.69 -0.28 -21.21
C LEU A 309 8.39 1.07 -21.37
N GLU A 310 9.44 1.19 -22.19
CA GLU A 310 10.17 2.46 -22.39
C GLU A 310 9.27 3.62 -22.84
N PRO A 311 8.28 3.44 -23.74
CA PRO A 311 7.35 4.50 -24.10
C PRO A 311 6.50 5.04 -22.93
N TYR A 312 6.56 4.37 -21.78
CA TYR A 312 5.88 4.74 -20.53
C TYR A 312 6.85 5.20 -19.43
N ALA A 313 8.08 5.63 -19.79
CA ALA A 313 9.05 6.13 -18.83
C ALA A 313 8.41 7.19 -17.90
N GLY A 314 8.66 7.08 -16.60
CA GLY A 314 7.98 7.85 -15.55
C GLY A 314 6.66 7.24 -15.04
N GLN A 315 6.05 6.30 -15.79
CA GLN A 315 4.75 5.69 -15.50
C GLN A 315 4.72 4.17 -15.80
N ARG A 316 5.89 3.51 -15.86
CA ARG A 316 6.01 2.11 -16.26
C ARG A 316 5.25 1.15 -15.35
N HIS A 317 5.24 1.39 -14.04
CA HIS A 317 4.42 0.61 -13.11
C HIS A 317 2.92 0.77 -13.39
N ARG A 318 2.46 1.98 -13.67
CA ARG A 318 1.05 2.20 -14.05
C ARG A 318 0.70 1.44 -15.33
N ALA A 319 1.56 1.48 -16.35
CA ALA A 319 1.36 0.74 -17.59
C ALA A 319 1.28 -0.76 -17.32
N ALA A 320 2.21 -1.32 -16.54
CA ALA A 320 2.21 -2.72 -16.13
C ALA A 320 0.92 -3.10 -15.39
N ARG A 321 0.45 -2.27 -14.46
CA ARG A 321 -0.83 -2.50 -13.78
C ARG A 321 -2.02 -2.52 -14.73
N LEU A 322 -2.08 -1.60 -15.69
CA LEU A 322 -3.14 -1.58 -16.69
C LEU A 322 -3.10 -2.82 -17.59
N ILE A 323 -1.90 -3.30 -17.94
CA ILE A 323 -1.70 -4.55 -18.68
C ILE A 323 -2.24 -5.73 -17.88
N LEU A 324 -1.86 -5.87 -16.61
CA LEU A 324 -2.37 -6.92 -15.72
C LEU A 324 -3.91 -6.86 -15.61
N LEU A 325 -4.47 -5.69 -15.44
CA LEU A 325 -5.91 -5.47 -15.34
C LEU A 325 -6.65 -5.69 -16.67
N SER A 326 -5.96 -5.67 -17.82
CA SER A 326 -6.57 -5.99 -19.12
C SER A 326 -7.05 -7.44 -19.21
N GLY A 327 -6.48 -8.33 -18.39
CA GLY A 327 -6.74 -9.76 -18.40
C GLY A 327 -6.04 -10.51 -19.55
N ARG A 328 -5.28 -9.80 -20.42
CA ARG A 328 -4.52 -10.45 -21.50
C ARG A 328 -3.24 -11.06 -20.96
N THR A 329 -3.33 -12.32 -20.53
CA THR A 329 -2.21 -13.09 -20.00
C THR A 329 -1.96 -14.34 -20.85
N PRO A 330 -0.71 -14.81 -20.96
CA PRO A 330 -0.43 -16.04 -21.69
C PRO A 330 -1.09 -17.25 -21.01
N ALA A 331 -1.53 -18.23 -21.79
CA ALA A 331 -2.01 -19.49 -21.25
C ALA A 331 -0.90 -20.19 -20.45
N ARG A 332 -1.25 -20.81 -19.33
CA ARG A 332 -0.29 -21.55 -18.51
C ARG A 332 0.23 -22.78 -19.25
N ARG A 333 1.55 -23.00 -19.24
CA ARG A 333 2.19 -24.19 -19.82
C ARG A 333 2.22 -25.39 -18.88
N GLN A 334 2.15 -25.14 -17.57
CA GLN A 334 2.32 -26.19 -16.56
C GLN A 334 1.24 -26.09 -15.46
N PRO A 335 0.92 -27.21 -14.78
CA PRO A 335 0.08 -27.20 -13.58
C PRO A 335 0.66 -26.25 -12.54
N ARG A 336 -0.17 -25.84 -11.60
CA ARG A 336 0.32 -25.09 -10.43
C ARG A 336 1.37 -25.95 -9.69
N MET A 337 2.51 -25.35 -9.32
CA MET A 337 3.45 -25.99 -8.43
C MET A 337 2.71 -26.48 -7.17
N PRO A 338 2.93 -27.73 -6.74
CA PRO A 338 2.38 -28.22 -5.49
C PRO A 338 2.90 -27.32 -4.35
N ARG A 339 2.06 -27.08 -3.37
CA ARG A 339 2.46 -26.32 -2.18
C ARG A 339 3.60 -27.06 -1.47
N GLY A 340 4.76 -26.47 -1.40
CA GLY A 340 5.83 -26.91 -0.53
C GLY A 340 5.41 -26.67 0.93
N ASP A 341 5.43 -27.67 1.79
CA ASP A 341 5.18 -27.51 3.22
C ASP A 341 6.44 -27.88 4.00
N ILE A 342 7.41 -26.96 4.00
CA ILE A 342 8.65 -27.16 4.76
C ILE A 342 8.39 -27.22 6.28
N GLY A 343 7.23 -26.78 6.75
CA GLY A 343 6.82 -26.90 8.16
C GLY A 343 6.48 -28.32 8.58
N ARG A 344 6.46 -29.28 7.63
CA ARG A 344 6.27 -30.72 7.88
C ARG A 344 7.54 -31.55 7.78
N LEU A 345 8.64 -30.91 7.36
CA LEU A 345 9.98 -31.48 7.37
C LEU A 345 10.67 -31.19 8.71
#